data_25496ac878a476d101753f8ded8f7a6f
#
_entry.id   25496ac878a476d101753f8ded8f7a6f
#
_cell.length_a   1.000
_cell.length_b   1.000
_cell.length_c   1.000
_cell.angle_alpha   90.00
_cell.angle_beta   90.00
_cell.angle_gamma   90.00
#
_symmetry.space_group_name_H-M   'P 1'
#
loop_
_entity.id
_entity.type
_entity.pdbx_description
1 polymer ?
#
loop_
_entity_poly.entity_id
_entity_poly.type
_entity_poly.pdbx_seq_one_letter_code
_entity_poly.pdbx_strand_id
1 'polypeptide(L)'
;MNKQLELIKSSIKSIPNHPKEGIIFRDITSLLEVPEAFKATIDLIVEKYKDQGLTKVIGTESRGFIFGAPVALALGLPFIPVRKPGKLPREVIAQSYQLEYGQDTLELHTDAISQGDNVLIIDDLLATGGTVEATVKLVQRLGGDVKHAAFVINLPDLGGEKRLRDLGIDCYTLVNFEGHYFLKRCDELPSFSQKMATKQLF
;
A
#
# COMPACT_ATOMS: atom_id res chain seq x y z
N MET A 1 19.42 9.73 -11.57
CA MET A 1 18.46 9.17 -10.59
C MET A 1 18.89 9.63 -9.21
N ASN A 2 17.98 9.88 -8.26
CA ASN A 2 18.33 10.30 -6.90
C ASN A 2 19.03 9.14 -6.17
N LYS A 3 20.22 9.36 -5.58
CA LYS A 3 20.99 8.34 -4.87
C LYS A 3 20.19 7.62 -3.76
N GLN A 4 19.27 8.34 -3.11
CA GLN A 4 18.39 7.74 -2.10
C GLN A 4 17.41 6.73 -2.72
N LEU A 5 16.81 7.04 -3.87
CA LEU A 5 15.91 6.11 -4.57
C LEU A 5 16.64 4.88 -5.10
N GLU A 6 17.90 5.04 -5.54
CA GLU A 6 18.75 3.91 -5.93
C GLU A 6 19.06 2.99 -4.74
N LEU A 7 19.40 3.58 -3.59
CA LEU A 7 19.65 2.84 -2.35
C LEU A 7 18.40 2.07 -1.93
N ILE A 8 17.23 2.72 -1.91
CA ILE A 8 15.95 2.09 -1.57
C ILE A 8 15.68 0.92 -2.51
N LYS A 9 15.76 1.15 -3.83
CA LYS A 9 15.45 0.12 -4.83
C LYS A 9 16.39 -1.08 -4.74
N SER A 10 17.68 -0.85 -4.56
CA SER A 10 18.69 -1.93 -4.45
C SER A 10 18.60 -2.72 -3.14
N SER A 11 18.00 -2.15 -2.10
CA SER A 11 17.78 -2.83 -0.81
C SER A 11 16.56 -3.76 -0.82
N ILE A 12 15.69 -3.69 -1.84
CA ILE A 12 14.51 -4.54 -1.97
C ILE A 12 14.84 -5.79 -2.80
N LYS A 13 14.90 -6.94 -2.15
CA LYS A 13 15.15 -8.22 -2.82
C LYS A 13 13.94 -8.66 -3.65
N SER A 14 14.22 -9.23 -4.80
CA SER A 14 13.22 -9.83 -5.69
C SER A 14 13.29 -11.34 -5.57
N ILE A 15 12.23 -11.96 -5.08
CA ILE A 15 12.14 -13.40 -4.84
C ILE A 15 11.27 -14.01 -5.95
N PRO A 16 11.85 -14.73 -6.91
CA PRO A 16 11.08 -15.38 -7.96
C PRO A 16 10.28 -16.58 -7.43
N ASN A 17 9.14 -16.84 -8.06
CA ASN A 17 8.24 -17.96 -7.76
C ASN A 17 7.68 -17.97 -6.32
N HIS A 18 7.41 -16.79 -5.75
CA HIS A 18 6.82 -16.65 -4.43
C HIS A 18 5.59 -15.72 -4.48
N PRO A 19 4.46 -16.08 -3.82
CA PRO A 19 4.13 -17.33 -3.14
C PRO A 19 3.78 -18.49 -4.11
N LYS A 20 3.70 -18.20 -5.42
CA LYS A 20 3.37 -19.18 -6.47
C LYS A 20 4.33 -19.04 -7.64
N GLU A 21 4.47 -20.13 -8.42
CA GLU A 21 5.23 -20.12 -9.66
C GLU A 21 4.76 -19.00 -10.61
N GLY A 22 5.69 -18.28 -11.20
CA GLY A 22 5.45 -17.18 -12.13
C GLY A 22 5.30 -15.80 -11.46
N ILE A 23 5.22 -15.70 -10.13
CA ILE A 23 5.14 -14.42 -9.40
C ILE A 23 6.53 -14.00 -8.91
N ILE A 24 6.86 -12.71 -9.05
CA ILE A 24 8.07 -12.14 -8.44
C ILE A 24 7.65 -11.32 -7.23
N PHE A 25 7.95 -11.82 -6.04
CA PHE A 25 7.70 -11.12 -4.79
C PHE A 25 8.77 -10.06 -4.54
N ARG A 26 8.37 -8.85 -4.19
CA ARG A 26 9.27 -7.75 -3.80
C ARG A 26 9.31 -7.69 -2.28
N ASP A 27 10.44 -8.14 -1.73
CA ASP A 27 10.57 -8.30 -0.28
C ASP A 27 10.96 -6.98 0.39
N ILE A 28 9.94 -6.27 0.90
CA ILE A 28 10.13 -5.02 1.64
C ILE A 28 10.91 -5.23 2.95
N THR A 29 10.91 -6.44 3.51
CA THR A 29 11.61 -6.68 4.78
C THR A 29 13.13 -6.58 4.62
N SER A 30 13.66 -6.90 3.44
CA SER A 30 15.07 -6.72 3.15
C SER A 30 15.53 -5.24 3.15
N LEU A 31 14.63 -4.31 2.83
CA LEU A 31 14.89 -2.87 2.97
C LEU A 31 15.03 -2.48 4.44
N LEU A 32 14.24 -3.07 5.33
CA LEU A 32 14.26 -2.78 6.76
C LEU A 32 15.57 -3.25 7.43
N GLU A 33 16.28 -4.20 6.82
CA GLU A 33 17.59 -4.69 7.25
C GLU A 33 18.72 -3.66 6.97
N VAL A 34 18.44 -2.61 6.17
CA VAL A 34 19.40 -1.56 5.78
C VAL A 34 18.96 -0.23 6.40
N PRO A 35 19.50 0.18 7.56
CA PRO A 35 19.05 1.37 8.30
C PRO A 35 19.04 2.65 7.46
N GLU A 36 20.03 2.83 6.59
CA GLU A 36 20.14 4.01 5.73
C GLU A 36 19.05 4.05 4.65
N ALA A 37 18.67 2.89 4.11
CA ALA A 37 17.57 2.77 3.13
C ALA A 37 16.21 3.01 3.80
N PHE A 38 16.00 2.44 4.99
CA PHE A 38 14.79 2.66 5.76
C PHE A 38 14.65 4.14 6.14
N LYS A 39 15.73 4.75 6.68
CA LYS A 39 15.73 6.19 6.99
C LYS A 39 15.45 7.04 5.76
N ALA A 40 16.10 6.79 4.63
CA ALA A 40 15.87 7.52 3.38
C ALA A 40 14.41 7.41 2.90
N THR A 41 13.78 6.25 3.09
CA THR A 41 12.35 6.02 2.79
C THR A 41 11.47 6.97 3.61
N ILE A 42 11.68 7.02 4.92
CA ILE A 42 10.91 7.90 5.81
C ILE A 42 11.16 9.38 5.47
N ASP A 43 12.43 9.77 5.33
CA ASP A 43 12.80 11.16 5.04
C ASP A 43 12.16 11.68 3.75
N LEU A 44 12.14 10.88 2.67
CA LEU A 44 11.54 11.27 1.39
C LEU A 44 10.01 11.46 1.49
N ILE A 45 9.33 10.59 2.23
CA ILE A 45 7.87 10.72 2.44
C ILE A 45 7.58 11.95 3.31
N VAL A 46 8.33 12.15 4.38
CA VAL A 46 8.18 13.33 5.27
C VAL A 46 8.42 14.62 4.50
N GLU A 47 9.49 14.70 3.71
CA GLU A 47 9.82 15.89 2.91
C GLU A 47 8.71 16.23 1.90
N LYS A 48 8.11 15.20 1.25
CA LYS A 48 7.01 15.37 0.32
C LYS A 48 5.76 15.96 0.99
N TYR A 49 5.50 15.60 2.26
CA TYR A 49 4.19 15.88 2.87
C TYR A 49 4.19 16.87 4.03
N LYS A 50 5.34 17.35 4.52
CA LYS A 50 5.45 18.25 5.68
C LYS A 50 4.62 19.53 5.59
N ASP A 51 4.36 20.04 4.37
CA ASP A 51 3.67 21.30 4.13
C ASP A 51 2.28 21.11 3.44
N GLN A 52 1.70 19.89 3.50
CA GLN A 52 0.44 19.58 2.82
C GLN A 52 -0.81 19.76 3.70
N GLY A 53 -0.68 20.36 4.88
CA GLY A 53 -1.81 20.61 5.78
C GLY A 53 -2.51 19.33 6.26
N LEU A 54 -1.75 18.24 6.38
CA LEU A 54 -2.26 16.97 6.89
C LEU A 54 -2.60 17.06 8.37
N THR A 55 -3.62 16.34 8.80
CA THR A 55 -4.02 16.24 10.20
C THR A 55 -3.80 14.86 10.80
N LYS A 56 -3.75 13.81 9.98
CA LYS A 56 -3.57 12.43 10.42
C LYS A 56 -2.84 11.59 9.37
N VAL A 57 -2.18 10.54 9.84
CA VAL A 57 -1.57 9.51 8.98
C VAL A 57 -2.23 8.17 9.27
N ILE A 58 -2.68 7.49 8.22
CA ILE A 58 -3.19 6.12 8.28
C ILE A 58 -2.12 5.15 7.74
N GLY A 59 -1.92 4.04 8.46
CA GLY A 59 -1.21 2.88 7.94
C GLY A 59 -2.13 1.68 7.81
N THR A 60 -1.99 0.92 6.72
CA THR A 60 -2.76 -0.31 6.51
C THR A 60 -2.05 -1.54 7.07
N GLU A 61 -2.82 -2.45 7.70
CA GLU A 61 -2.26 -3.70 8.28
C GLU A 61 -1.65 -4.59 7.20
N SER A 62 -0.46 -5.00 7.45
CA SER A 62 0.38 -4.73 8.62
C SER A 62 1.66 -3.97 8.26
N ARG A 63 2.15 -4.09 7.03
CA ARG A 63 3.43 -3.52 6.61
C ARG A 63 3.36 -1.99 6.46
N GLY A 64 2.19 -1.45 6.16
CA GLY A 64 1.94 0.00 6.19
C GLY A 64 2.21 0.65 7.54
N PHE A 65 2.10 -0.10 8.65
CA PHE A 65 2.41 0.42 9.99
C PHE A 65 3.90 0.74 10.17
N ILE A 66 4.76 -0.05 9.54
CA ILE A 66 6.22 0.10 9.64
C ILE A 66 6.68 1.45 9.08
N PHE A 67 6.03 1.93 8.04
CA PHE A 67 6.33 3.21 7.39
C PHE A 67 5.44 4.34 7.90
N GLY A 68 4.15 4.06 8.12
CA GLY A 68 3.17 5.05 8.56
C GLY A 68 3.46 5.60 9.95
N ALA A 69 3.82 4.76 10.91
CA ALA A 69 4.08 5.20 12.28
C ALA A 69 5.29 6.15 12.37
N PRO A 70 6.48 5.85 11.81
CA PRO A 70 7.61 6.78 11.87
C PRO A 70 7.38 8.06 11.04
N VAL A 71 6.62 8.00 9.93
CA VAL A 71 6.24 9.21 9.17
C VAL A 71 5.31 10.08 10.00
N ALA A 72 4.28 9.51 10.65
CA ALA A 72 3.38 10.24 11.53
C ALA A 72 4.14 10.94 12.66
N LEU A 73 5.06 10.20 13.32
CA LEU A 73 5.91 10.73 14.39
C LEU A 73 6.77 11.91 13.90
N ALA A 74 7.42 11.77 12.73
CA ALA A 74 8.26 12.80 12.17
C ALA A 74 7.50 14.05 11.73
N LEU A 75 6.24 13.88 11.28
CA LEU A 75 5.33 15.00 10.94
C LEU A 75 4.63 15.61 12.18
N GLY A 76 4.77 15.00 13.37
CA GLY A 76 4.04 15.43 14.57
C GLY A 76 2.53 15.19 14.51
N LEU A 77 2.10 14.16 13.77
CA LEU A 77 0.68 13.85 13.53
C LEU A 77 0.26 12.54 14.21
N PRO A 78 -1.02 12.38 14.56
CA PRO A 78 -1.57 11.10 15.01
C PRO A 78 -1.39 10.01 13.94
N PHE A 79 -1.03 8.80 14.39
CA PHE A 79 -1.03 7.59 13.58
C PHE A 79 -2.29 6.77 13.85
N ILE A 80 -3.02 6.43 12.79
CA ILE A 80 -4.28 5.69 12.84
C ILE A 80 -4.10 4.34 12.12
N PRO A 81 -4.22 3.20 12.81
CA PRO A 81 -4.16 1.90 12.18
C PRO A 81 -5.50 1.53 11.51
N VAL A 82 -5.46 1.14 10.26
CA VAL A 82 -6.55 0.42 9.58
C VAL A 82 -6.21 -1.06 9.59
N ARG A 83 -7.13 -1.90 10.07
CA ARG A 83 -6.85 -3.29 10.37
C ARG A 83 -7.85 -4.27 9.78
N LYS A 84 -7.48 -5.53 9.74
CA LYS A 84 -8.39 -6.64 9.43
C LYS A 84 -9.39 -6.86 10.57
N PRO A 85 -10.55 -7.50 10.29
CA PRO A 85 -11.62 -7.67 11.27
C PRO A 85 -11.18 -8.27 12.59
N GLY A 86 -11.73 -7.72 13.68
CA GLY A 86 -11.52 -8.21 15.04
C GLY A 86 -10.16 -7.87 15.65
N LYS A 87 -9.39 -6.97 15.04
CA LYS A 87 -8.07 -6.55 15.55
C LYS A 87 -8.11 -5.24 16.32
N LEU A 88 -9.19 -4.50 16.22
CA LEU A 88 -9.37 -3.21 16.91
C LEU A 88 -10.29 -3.37 18.12
N PRO A 89 -9.91 -2.83 19.32
CA PRO A 89 -10.63 -3.13 20.58
C PRO A 89 -11.83 -2.23 20.86
N ARG A 90 -11.98 -1.10 20.16
CA ARG A 90 -13.09 -0.16 20.33
C ARG A 90 -14.13 -0.35 19.24
N GLU A 91 -15.21 0.45 19.25
CA GLU A 91 -16.20 0.48 18.19
C GLU A 91 -15.57 0.77 16.81
N VAL A 92 -15.98 0.04 15.79
CA VAL A 92 -15.41 0.13 14.44
C VAL A 92 -16.48 0.28 13.37
N ILE A 93 -16.11 0.88 12.26
CA ILE A 93 -16.77 0.71 10.98
C ILE A 93 -15.94 -0.20 10.09
N ALA A 94 -16.63 -0.94 9.23
CA ALA A 94 -15.99 -1.88 8.32
C ALA A 94 -16.27 -1.53 6.86
N GLN A 95 -15.33 -1.86 5.98
CA GLN A 95 -15.45 -1.76 4.53
C GLN A 95 -14.86 -2.98 3.85
N SER A 96 -15.69 -3.70 3.11
CA SER A 96 -15.26 -4.82 2.28
C SER A 96 -14.81 -4.34 0.91
N TYR A 97 -13.85 -5.05 0.32
CA TYR A 97 -13.32 -4.79 -1.01
C TYR A 97 -12.97 -6.09 -1.73
N GLN A 98 -13.03 -6.04 -3.06
CA GLN A 98 -12.69 -7.20 -3.89
C GLN A 98 -11.18 -7.34 -4.03
N LEU A 99 -10.69 -8.55 -3.83
CA LEU A 99 -9.36 -8.99 -4.21
C LEU A 99 -9.40 -9.62 -5.61
N GLU A 100 -8.24 -9.90 -6.17
CA GLU A 100 -8.13 -10.70 -7.40
C GLU A 100 -8.80 -12.08 -7.22
N TYR A 101 -8.71 -12.64 -6.01
CA TYR A 101 -9.39 -13.87 -5.61
C TYR A 101 -10.07 -13.68 -4.25
N GLY A 102 -11.42 -13.50 -4.28
CA GLY A 102 -12.23 -13.37 -3.07
C GLY A 102 -12.47 -11.92 -2.62
N GLN A 103 -12.86 -11.79 -1.36
CA GLN A 103 -13.19 -10.51 -0.72
C GLN A 103 -12.43 -10.42 0.59
N ASP A 104 -11.96 -9.23 0.93
CA ASP A 104 -11.37 -8.92 2.23
C ASP A 104 -12.08 -7.71 2.85
N THR A 105 -11.86 -7.46 4.13
CA THR A 105 -12.51 -6.38 4.88
C THR A 105 -11.49 -5.65 5.72
N LEU A 106 -11.64 -4.34 5.80
CA LEU A 106 -10.86 -3.48 6.68
C LEU A 106 -11.76 -2.81 7.70
N GLU A 107 -11.21 -2.55 8.88
CA GLU A 107 -11.86 -1.86 9.98
C GLU A 107 -11.09 -0.63 10.40
N LEU A 108 -11.83 0.39 10.84
CA LEU A 108 -11.34 1.64 11.37
C LEU A 108 -12.18 2.02 12.59
N HIS A 109 -11.57 2.50 13.67
CA HIS A 109 -12.30 3.01 14.82
C HIS A 109 -13.21 4.20 14.47
N THR A 110 -14.43 4.20 14.96
CA THR A 110 -15.43 5.24 14.69
C THR A 110 -15.00 6.62 15.18
N ASP A 111 -14.19 6.69 16.22
CA ASP A 111 -13.66 7.90 16.84
C ASP A 111 -12.27 8.33 16.32
N ALA A 112 -11.73 7.62 15.32
CA ALA A 112 -10.38 7.87 14.83
C ALA A 112 -10.28 9.05 13.85
N ILE A 113 -11.36 9.38 13.16
CA ILE A 113 -11.44 10.43 12.15
C ILE A 113 -12.55 11.41 12.54
N SER A 114 -12.27 12.69 12.38
CA SER A 114 -13.22 13.78 12.62
C SER A 114 -13.58 14.47 11.30
N GLN A 115 -14.71 15.18 11.32
CA GLN A 115 -15.13 16.00 10.19
C GLN A 115 -14.05 17.00 9.81
N GLY A 116 -13.63 16.99 8.53
CA GLY A 116 -12.62 17.90 7.99
C GLY A 116 -11.17 17.46 8.19
N ASP A 117 -10.92 16.28 8.76
CA ASP A 117 -9.56 15.72 8.78
C ASP A 117 -9.02 15.54 7.35
N ASN A 118 -7.77 15.96 7.13
CA ASN A 118 -7.01 15.75 5.90
C ASN A 118 -5.99 14.60 6.14
N VAL A 119 -6.22 13.46 5.54
CA VAL A 119 -5.56 12.20 5.88
C VAL A 119 -4.58 11.77 4.80
N LEU A 120 -3.36 11.40 5.19
CA LEU A 120 -2.39 10.69 4.36
C LEU A 120 -2.50 9.18 4.60
N ILE A 121 -2.69 8.40 3.55
CA ILE A 121 -2.60 6.94 3.62
C ILE A 121 -1.19 6.49 3.25
N ILE A 122 -0.62 5.57 4.06
CA ILE A 122 0.70 4.98 3.80
C ILE A 122 0.60 3.46 3.80
N ASP A 123 1.18 2.84 2.77
CA ASP A 123 1.40 1.41 2.74
C ASP A 123 2.78 1.07 2.14
N ASP A 124 3.20 -0.17 2.26
CA ASP A 124 4.48 -0.61 1.70
C ASP A 124 4.45 -0.74 0.18
N LEU A 125 3.31 -1.20 -0.37
CA LEU A 125 3.21 -1.56 -1.78
C LEU A 125 1.85 -1.18 -2.37
N LEU A 126 1.87 -0.59 -3.55
CA LEU A 126 0.70 -0.36 -4.38
C LEU A 126 0.63 -1.43 -5.49
N ALA A 127 -0.37 -2.31 -5.39
CA ALA A 127 -0.71 -3.31 -6.41
C ALA A 127 -1.96 -2.86 -7.20
N THR A 128 -3.12 -3.42 -6.90
CA THR A 128 -4.39 -3.09 -7.57
C THR A 128 -5.11 -1.86 -7.00
N GLY A 129 -4.70 -1.36 -5.83
CA GLY A 129 -5.29 -0.22 -5.14
C GLY A 129 -6.59 -0.49 -4.37
N GLY A 130 -7.05 -1.75 -4.31
CA GLY A 130 -8.30 -2.11 -3.62
C GLY A 130 -8.31 -1.79 -2.13
N THR A 131 -7.23 -2.10 -1.44
CA THR A 131 -7.00 -1.81 -0.01
C THR A 131 -7.09 -0.30 0.27
N VAL A 132 -6.46 0.49 -0.58
CA VAL A 132 -6.46 1.95 -0.43
C VAL A 132 -7.85 2.53 -0.67
N GLU A 133 -8.54 2.09 -1.73
CA GLU A 133 -9.92 2.51 -2.00
C GLU A 133 -10.86 2.19 -0.83
N ALA A 134 -10.72 1.01 -0.22
CA ALA A 134 -11.51 0.64 0.97
C ALA A 134 -11.20 1.58 2.15
N THR A 135 -9.92 1.89 2.37
CA THR A 135 -9.48 2.82 3.42
C THR A 135 -10.03 4.24 3.18
N VAL A 136 -10.01 4.71 1.93
CA VAL A 136 -10.59 6.00 1.55
C VAL A 136 -12.09 6.07 1.90
N LYS A 137 -12.84 5.01 1.55
CA LYS A 137 -14.28 4.93 1.88
C LYS A 137 -14.54 4.96 3.38
N LEU A 138 -13.70 4.29 4.19
CA LEU A 138 -13.80 4.36 5.66
C LEU A 138 -13.60 5.78 6.18
N VAL A 139 -12.55 6.47 5.72
CA VAL A 139 -12.26 7.86 6.11
C VAL A 139 -13.40 8.80 5.72
N GLN A 140 -13.89 8.72 4.49
CA GLN A 140 -14.98 9.56 3.97
C GLN A 140 -16.29 9.33 4.75
N ARG A 141 -16.61 8.11 5.12
CA ARG A 141 -17.81 7.79 5.94
C ARG A 141 -17.75 8.43 7.34
N LEU A 142 -16.57 8.73 7.85
CA LEU A 142 -16.37 9.45 9.12
C LEU A 142 -16.21 10.96 8.93
N GLY A 143 -16.32 11.49 7.70
CA GLY A 143 -16.24 12.91 7.39
C GLY A 143 -14.83 13.46 7.16
N GLY A 144 -13.83 12.60 7.07
CA GLY A 144 -12.48 12.98 6.65
C GLY A 144 -12.32 13.01 5.14
N ASP A 145 -11.22 13.59 4.68
CA ASP A 145 -10.82 13.65 3.27
C ASP A 145 -9.45 12.97 3.08
N VAL A 146 -9.27 12.33 1.93
CA VAL A 146 -8.02 11.70 1.52
C VAL A 146 -7.64 12.25 0.15
N LYS A 147 -6.61 13.08 0.13
CA LYS A 147 -6.04 13.63 -1.12
C LYS A 147 -4.73 12.96 -1.51
N HIS A 148 -4.08 12.30 -0.58
CA HIS A 148 -2.72 11.81 -0.74
C HIS A 148 -2.58 10.38 -0.24
N ALA A 149 -1.84 9.58 -1.01
CA ALA A 149 -1.39 8.26 -0.59
C ALA A 149 0.09 8.06 -0.97
N ALA A 150 0.86 7.43 -0.10
CA ALA A 150 2.28 7.17 -0.29
C ALA A 150 2.62 5.69 -0.16
N PHE A 151 3.51 5.22 -1.04
CA PHE A 151 3.95 3.83 -1.09
C PHE A 151 5.46 3.76 -1.31
N VAL A 152 6.09 2.76 -0.74
CA VAL A 152 7.50 2.49 -1.02
C VAL A 152 7.64 1.86 -2.41
N ILE A 153 6.83 0.85 -2.70
CA ILE A 153 6.85 0.09 -3.96
C ILE A 153 5.57 0.35 -4.76
N ASN A 154 5.72 0.58 -6.06
CA ASN A 154 4.63 0.53 -7.01
C ASN A 154 4.85 -0.65 -7.99
N LEU A 155 3.78 -1.38 -8.30
CA LEU A 155 3.71 -2.38 -9.36
C LEU A 155 2.84 -1.84 -10.50
N PRO A 156 3.40 -1.09 -11.46
CA PRO A 156 2.62 -0.34 -12.46
C PRO A 156 1.70 -1.24 -13.29
N ASP A 157 2.13 -2.48 -13.55
CA ASP A 157 1.40 -3.46 -14.37
C ASP A 157 0.03 -3.84 -13.78
N LEU A 158 -0.19 -3.60 -12.47
CA LEU A 158 -1.42 -3.95 -11.76
C LEU A 158 -2.45 -2.81 -11.70
N GLY A 159 -2.11 -1.63 -12.22
CA GLY A 159 -3.06 -0.53 -12.45
C GLY A 159 -3.54 0.24 -11.21
N GLY A 160 -2.96 0.00 -10.03
CA GLY A 160 -3.37 0.66 -8.79
C GLY A 160 -3.24 2.17 -8.85
N GLU A 161 -2.18 2.69 -9.44
CA GLU A 161 -1.95 4.13 -9.58
C GLU A 161 -3.05 4.82 -10.40
N LYS A 162 -3.48 4.19 -11.52
CA LYS A 162 -4.61 4.67 -12.30
C LYS A 162 -5.90 4.70 -11.47
N ARG A 163 -6.16 3.63 -10.72
CA ARG A 163 -7.34 3.53 -9.84
C ARG A 163 -7.39 4.66 -8.81
N LEU A 164 -6.27 4.97 -8.16
CA LEU A 164 -6.20 6.05 -7.17
C LEU A 164 -6.38 7.42 -7.83
N ARG A 165 -5.79 7.64 -9.00
CA ARG A 165 -5.97 8.86 -9.80
C ARG A 165 -7.43 9.08 -10.18
N ASP A 166 -8.14 8.01 -10.59
CA ASP A 166 -9.57 8.06 -10.93
C ASP A 166 -10.45 8.43 -9.71
N LEU A 167 -9.95 8.18 -8.48
CA LEU A 167 -10.56 8.62 -7.22
C LEU A 167 -10.14 10.05 -6.79
N GLY A 168 -9.31 10.74 -7.57
CA GLY A 168 -8.81 12.08 -7.24
C GLY A 168 -7.67 12.09 -6.21
N ILE A 169 -7.00 10.96 -5.99
CA ILE A 169 -5.93 10.82 -5.00
C ILE A 169 -4.57 10.99 -5.69
N ASP A 170 -3.77 11.93 -5.18
CA ASP A 170 -2.37 12.08 -5.56
C ASP A 170 -1.55 10.92 -4.95
N CYS A 171 -0.95 10.13 -5.82
CA CYS A 171 -0.21 8.93 -5.44
C CYS A 171 1.30 9.21 -5.54
N TYR A 172 2.00 9.12 -4.42
CA TYR A 172 3.45 9.21 -4.36
C TYR A 172 4.08 7.85 -4.14
N THR A 173 4.89 7.40 -5.08
CA THR A 173 5.60 6.12 -5.01
C THR A 173 7.10 6.35 -5.11
N LEU A 174 7.89 5.66 -4.28
CA LEU A 174 9.34 5.85 -4.25
C LEU A 174 10.04 5.08 -5.36
N VAL A 175 9.69 3.81 -5.54
CA VAL A 175 10.32 2.94 -6.54
C VAL A 175 9.31 2.10 -7.30
N ASN A 176 9.53 1.97 -8.61
CA ASN A 176 8.71 1.14 -9.49
C ASN A 176 9.43 -0.18 -9.77
N PHE A 177 8.68 -1.28 -9.72
CA PHE A 177 9.10 -2.59 -10.18
C PHE A 177 8.14 -3.08 -11.25
N GLU A 178 8.66 -3.20 -12.45
CA GLU A 178 7.95 -3.81 -13.59
C GLU A 178 8.12 -5.33 -13.57
N GLY A 179 7.28 -6.04 -14.34
CA GLY A 179 7.37 -7.48 -14.50
C GLY A 179 7.02 -8.24 -13.22
N HIS A 180 5.86 -7.96 -12.61
CA HIS A 180 5.36 -8.70 -11.45
C HIS A 180 5.18 -10.19 -11.74
N TYR A 181 4.84 -10.53 -13.00
CA TYR A 181 4.78 -11.90 -13.50
C TYR A 181 5.99 -12.23 -14.37
N PHE A 182 6.55 -13.43 -14.22
CA PHE A 182 7.43 -13.97 -15.27
C PHE A 182 6.60 -14.15 -16.55
N LEU A 183 6.92 -13.42 -17.58
CA LEU A 183 6.46 -13.76 -18.93
C LEU A 183 7.11 -15.11 -19.26
N LYS A 184 6.38 -16.22 -19.20
CA LYS A 184 6.79 -17.44 -19.91
C LYS A 184 6.94 -17.06 -21.37
N ARG A 185 8.08 -17.42 -22.01
CA ARG A 185 8.29 -17.22 -23.43
C ARG A 185 7.04 -17.71 -24.17
N CYS A 186 6.60 -16.96 -25.18
CA CYS A 186 5.37 -17.21 -25.92
C CYS A 186 5.21 -18.63 -26.49
N ASP A 187 6.26 -19.43 -26.45
CA ASP A 187 6.32 -20.80 -27.00
C ASP A 187 5.75 -21.89 -26.06
N GLU A 188 5.37 -21.54 -24.81
CA GLU A 188 4.88 -22.49 -23.80
C GLU A 188 3.50 -22.15 -23.23
N LEU A 189 2.69 -21.30 -23.88
CA LEU A 189 1.34 -21.01 -23.44
C LEU A 189 0.39 -22.14 -23.85
N PRO A 190 -0.15 -22.95 -22.92
CA PRO A 190 -1.38 -23.68 -23.20
C PRO A 190 -2.49 -22.65 -23.39
N SER A 191 -3.31 -22.83 -24.41
CA SER A 191 -4.39 -21.93 -24.80
C SER A 191 -5.20 -21.45 -23.59
N PHE A 192 -5.40 -20.14 -23.50
CA PHE A 192 -5.95 -19.37 -22.39
C PHE A 192 -7.40 -19.75 -21.98
N SER A 193 -8.02 -20.75 -22.62
CA SER A 193 -9.42 -21.11 -22.45
C SER A 193 -9.71 -22.27 -21.48
N GLN A 194 -8.72 -22.93 -20.88
CA GLN A 194 -8.98 -24.15 -20.10
C GLN A 194 -8.47 -24.22 -18.66
N LYS A 195 -7.91 -23.16 -18.06
CA LYS A 195 -7.43 -23.20 -16.66
C LYS A 195 -7.98 -22.11 -15.74
N MET A 196 -9.17 -21.62 -16.00
CA MET A 196 -9.91 -20.75 -15.05
C MET A 196 -10.77 -21.52 -14.04
N ALA A 197 -10.54 -22.82 -13.89
CA ALA A 197 -11.24 -23.60 -12.89
C ALA A 197 -10.22 -24.39 -12.07
N THR A 198 -9.72 -23.84 -11.00
CA THR A 198 -9.48 -24.59 -9.75
C THR A 198 -8.76 -23.74 -8.70
N LYS A 199 -9.53 -23.43 -7.66
CA LYS A 199 -9.21 -23.34 -6.21
C LYS A 199 -8.11 -22.44 -5.68
N GLN A 200 -8.63 -21.51 -4.87
CA GLN A 200 -8.21 -21.20 -3.46
C GLN A 200 -6.73 -21.29 -3.13
N LEU A 201 -6.18 -20.16 -2.62
CA LEU A 201 -5.41 -20.20 -1.35
C LEU A 201 -4.88 -18.78 -1.00
N PHE A 202 -5.33 -18.33 0.16
CA PHE A 202 -4.91 -17.26 1.08
C PHE A 202 -5.09 -15.82 0.66
#